data_2b4c36a0b4fa7d921f15d67f54b1b0b9
#
_entry.id   2b4c36a0b4fa7d921f15d67f54b1b0b9
#
_cell.length_a   1.000
_cell.length_b   1.000
_cell.length_c   1.000
_cell.angle_alpha   90.00
_cell.angle_beta   90.00
_cell.angle_gamma   90.00
#
_symmetry.space_group_name_H-M   'P 1'
#
loop_
_entity.id
_entity.type
_entity.pdbx_description
1 polymer ?
#
loop_
_entity_poly.entity_id
_entity_poly.type
_entity_poly.pdbx_seq_one_letter_code
_entity_poly.pdbx_strand_id
1 'polypeptide(L)'
;MKSNLKWIFFLVASWFANLATAQLSWVNVDSLYQPLPASVHIYYTESKMDTAPFRAYYLIADLKNRNLDFSADTTHNRRLTPTAFYERNNNPVAVVNCTFFSFATNRNLNAVIKNGKLVAYNQHNLAGKGKDSLTFRHPFVSALGISKKRKADIAWLYTDSSLKYAYARPKPIALKKDSNAYFSLSAAKKYNQSVFDSSKGAVIDFKKWKMKTAVGGGPALVQYGQVQISNNEEMKFAGKAINDKHPRTGMGYTADGKLIILVIEGRSKNSGGATLIQEAQIFKDLGCWEALNLDGGGSSCLLVNGKPTIKVSDAGQR
;
A
#
# COMPACT_ATOMS: atom_id res chain seq x y z
N MET A 1 7.06 -46.02 60.10
CA MET A 1 5.99 -45.27 59.40
C MET A 1 6.57 -44.65 58.16
N LYS A 2 6.27 -45.20 56.98
CA LYS A 2 6.73 -44.71 55.67
C LYS A 2 5.55 -44.03 55.01
N SER A 3 5.60 -42.73 54.80
CA SER A 3 4.57 -41.96 54.06
C SER A 3 4.90 -41.97 52.59
N ASN A 4 4.05 -42.56 51.79
CA ASN A 4 4.08 -42.52 50.32
C ASN A 4 3.44 -41.24 49.84
N LEU A 5 4.26 -40.31 49.31
CA LEU A 5 3.79 -39.11 48.66
C LEU A 5 3.59 -39.41 47.17
N LYS A 6 2.37 -39.55 46.70
CA LYS A 6 2.00 -39.71 45.29
C LYS A 6 2.02 -38.37 44.61
N TRP A 7 2.93 -38.15 43.67
CA TRP A 7 2.94 -37.02 42.75
C TRP A 7 1.90 -37.24 41.64
N ILE A 8 0.87 -36.40 41.64
CA ILE A 8 -0.12 -36.34 40.56
C ILE A 8 0.39 -35.32 39.55
N PHE A 9 0.84 -35.77 38.38
CA PHE A 9 1.15 -34.91 37.22
C PHE A 9 -0.17 -34.54 36.55
N PHE A 10 -0.56 -33.26 36.64
CA PHE A 10 -1.63 -32.68 35.83
C PHE A 10 -1.02 -32.33 34.47
N LEU A 11 -1.31 -33.11 33.42
CA LEU A 11 -1.06 -32.79 32.03
C LEU A 11 -2.12 -31.77 31.62
N VAL A 12 -1.75 -30.47 31.60
CA VAL A 12 -2.54 -29.41 30.98
C VAL A 12 -2.27 -29.48 29.47
N ALA A 13 -3.14 -30.17 28.75
CA ALA A 13 -3.18 -30.12 27.29
C ALA A 13 -3.76 -28.75 26.88
N SER A 14 -2.89 -27.79 26.56
CA SER A 14 -3.28 -26.53 25.94
C SER A 14 -3.74 -26.79 24.51
N TRP A 15 -5.04 -26.82 24.31
CA TRP A 15 -5.66 -26.79 22.99
C TRP A 15 -5.40 -25.42 22.37
N PHE A 16 -4.37 -25.30 21.54
CA PHE A 16 -4.28 -24.19 20.60
C PHE A 16 -5.33 -24.44 19.53
N ALA A 17 -6.50 -23.84 19.68
CA ALA A 17 -7.45 -23.71 18.60
C ALA A 17 -6.77 -22.85 17.51
N ASN A 18 -6.16 -23.49 16.52
CA ASN A 18 -5.83 -22.82 15.28
C ASN A 18 -7.15 -22.38 14.65
N LEU A 19 -7.49 -21.11 14.82
CA LEU A 19 -8.51 -20.47 14.00
C LEU A 19 -7.98 -20.52 12.55
N ALA A 20 -8.32 -21.59 11.85
CA ALA A 20 -8.10 -21.69 10.42
C ALA A 20 -8.95 -20.58 9.77
N THR A 21 -8.35 -19.43 9.51
CA THR A 21 -8.96 -18.47 8.60
C THR A 21 -9.05 -19.16 7.26
N ALA A 22 -10.27 -19.35 6.75
CA ALA A 22 -10.48 -19.99 5.45
C ALA A 22 -9.67 -19.21 4.41
N GLN A 23 -8.65 -19.84 3.86
CA GLN A 23 -7.84 -19.26 2.79
C GLN A 23 -8.73 -19.00 1.59
N LEU A 24 -8.66 -17.79 1.02
CA LEU A 24 -9.44 -17.43 -0.16
C LEU A 24 -9.07 -18.34 -1.34
N SER A 25 -10.08 -18.88 -2.02
CA SER A 25 -9.88 -19.62 -3.26
C SER A 25 -9.84 -18.65 -4.44
N TRP A 26 -8.79 -18.71 -5.24
CA TRP A 26 -8.58 -17.85 -6.39
C TRP A 26 -8.70 -18.63 -7.69
N VAL A 27 -9.50 -18.12 -8.62
CA VAL A 27 -9.73 -18.70 -9.95
C VAL A 27 -9.01 -17.85 -10.99
N ASN A 28 -8.23 -18.48 -11.86
CA ASN A 28 -7.65 -17.77 -13.01
C ASN A 28 -8.76 -17.37 -13.98
N VAL A 29 -8.77 -16.09 -14.38
CA VAL A 29 -9.76 -15.51 -15.29
C VAL A 29 -9.11 -14.83 -16.49
N ASP A 30 -7.91 -15.24 -16.86
CA ASP A 30 -7.17 -14.68 -18.01
C ASP A 30 -7.99 -14.66 -19.30
N SER A 31 -8.83 -15.68 -19.51
CA SER A 31 -9.67 -15.81 -20.72
C SER A 31 -10.63 -14.64 -20.91
N LEU A 32 -11.05 -13.96 -19.83
CA LEU A 32 -11.95 -12.81 -19.88
C LEU A 32 -11.26 -11.51 -20.33
N TYR A 33 -9.92 -11.47 -20.23
CA TYR A 33 -9.12 -10.26 -20.41
C TYR A 33 -8.07 -10.36 -21.52
N GLN A 34 -8.21 -11.30 -22.43
CA GLN A 34 -7.27 -11.44 -23.56
C GLN A 34 -7.32 -10.22 -24.51
N PRO A 35 -6.16 -9.92 -25.18
CA PRO A 35 -4.86 -10.62 -25.11
C PRO A 35 -4.03 -10.20 -23.87
N LEU A 36 -3.38 -11.18 -23.21
CA LEU A 36 -2.48 -10.94 -22.09
C LEU A 36 -1.05 -11.38 -22.44
N PRO A 37 -0.01 -10.63 -22.02
CA PRO A 37 1.35 -11.14 -22.03
C PRO A 37 1.47 -12.41 -21.17
N ALA A 38 2.26 -13.40 -21.57
CA ALA A 38 2.39 -14.69 -20.89
C ALA A 38 2.86 -14.60 -19.41
N SER A 39 3.38 -13.45 -18.99
CA SER A 39 3.84 -13.21 -17.62
C SER A 39 2.87 -12.34 -16.81
N VAL A 40 1.64 -12.15 -17.31
CA VAL A 40 0.56 -11.39 -16.64
C VAL A 40 -0.64 -12.30 -16.51
N HIS A 41 -1.10 -12.48 -15.27
CA HIS A 41 -2.27 -13.29 -14.99
C HIS A 41 -3.24 -12.54 -14.08
N ILE A 42 -4.52 -12.82 -14.27
CA ILE A 42 -5.62 -12.23 -13.50
C ILE A 42 -6.34 -13.34 -12.74
N TYR A 43 -6.56 -13.10 -11.47
CA TYR A 43 -7.28 -14.01 -10.60
C TYR A 43 -8.46 -13.31 -9.95
N TYR A 44 -9.50 -14.07 -9.74
CA TYR A 44 -10.75 -13.65 -9.13
C TYR A 44 -11.10 -14.54 -7.94
N THR A 45 -11.71 -13.98 -6.93
CA THR A 45 -12.35 -14.72 -5.85
C THR A 45 -13.74 -14.15 -5.56
N GLU A 46 -14.67 -15.07 -5.36
CA GLU A 46 -15.99 -14.80 -4.78
C GLU A 46 -16.20 -15.77 -3.63
N SER A 47 -16.26 -15.25 -2.42
CA SER A 47 -16.31 -16.07 -1.22
C SER A 47 -17.01 -15.31 -0.08
N LYS A 48 -16.87 -15.80 1.13
CA LYS A 48 -17.24 -15.05 2.35
C LYS A 48 -15.99 -14.68 3.13
N MET A 49 -16.00 -13.47 3.68
CA MET A 49 -15.01 -13.01 4.63
C MET A 49 -15.72 -12.56 5.90
N ASP A 50 -15.48 -13.27 7.01
CA ASP A 50 -16.24 -13.10 8.28
C ASP A 50 -17.76 -13.19 8.03
N THR A 51 -18.26 -14.19 7.35
CA THR A 51 -19.68 -14.39 7.00
C THR A 51 -20.27 -13.44 5.96
N ALA A 52 -19.67 -12.30 5.67
CA ALA A 52 -20.13 -11.35 4.65
C ALA A 52 -19.67 -11.75 3.23
N PRO A 53 -20.47 -11.48 2.17
CA PRO A 53 -20.03 -11.65 0.80
C PRO A 53 -18.75 -10.86 0.52
N PHE A 54 -17.85 -11.44 -0.26
CA PHE A 54 -16.55 -10.88 -0.57
C PHE A 54 -16.15 -11.16 -2.02
N ARG A 55 -15.73 -10.12 -2.74
CA ARG A 55 -15.24 -10.20 -4.12
C ARG A 55 -13.95 -9.41 -4.26
N ALA A 56 -12.96 -10.00 -4.89
CA ALA A 56 -11.72 -9.37 -5.18
C ALA A 56 -11.06 -9.91 -6.46
N TYR A 57 -10.19 -9.09 -7.04
CA TYR A 57 -9.32 -9.46 -8.14
C TYR A 57 -7.88 -9.15 -7.77
N TYR A 58 -6.96 -9.98 -8.21
CA TYR A 58 -5.58 -9.55 -8.29
C TYR A 58 -4.97 -9.83 -9.66
N LEU A 59 -4.07 -8.92 -10.05
CA LEU A 59 -3.19 -9.09 -11.18
C LEU A 59 -1.81 -9.43 -10.65
N ILE A 60 -1.15 -10.43 -11.25
CA ILE A 60 0.25 -10.75 -11.02
C ILE A 60 1.05 -10.52 -12.29
N ALA A 61 2.20 -9.85 -12.20
CA ALA A 61 3.08 -9.55 -13.32
C ALA A 61 4.53 -9.79 -12.94
N ASP A 62 5.28 -10.49 -13.81
CA ASP A 62 6.70 -10.74 -13.58
C ASP A 62 7.54 -9.48 -13.85
N LEU A 63 8.13 -8.94 -12.80
CA LEU A 63 9.03 -7.79 -12.90
C LEU A 63 10.28 -8.06 -13.76
N LYS A 64 10.69 -9.32 -13.91
CA LYS A 64 11.86 -9.71 -14.68
C LYS A 64 11.60 -9.70 -16.19
N ASN A 65 10.33 -9.81 -16.62
CA ASN A 65 9.98 -9.78 -18.03
C ASN A 65 10.25 -8.39 -18.64
N ARG A 66 11.25 -8.31 -19.51
CA ARG A 66 11.69 -7.05 -20.14
C ARG A 66 10.68 -6.47 -21.14
N ASN A 67 9.74 -7.26 -21.62
CA ASN A 67 8.68 -6.82 -22.52
C ASN A 67 7.53 -6.10 -21.79
N LEU A 68 7.50 -6.16 -20.45
CA LEU A 68 6.57 -5.37 -19.64
C LEU A 68 7.22 -4.03 -19.27
N ASP A 69 6.46 -2.95 -19.34
CA ASP A 69 6.83 -1.68 -18.72
C ASP A 69 5.87 -1.33 -17.60
N PHE A 70 6.42 -0.77 -16.53
CA PHE A 70 5.68 -0.31 -15.35
C PHE A 70 5.86 1.20 -15.26
N SER A 71 4.77 1.93 -15.40
CA SER A 71 4.77 3.39 -15.36
C SER A 71 3.74 3.91 -14.38
N ALA A 72 3.94 5.13 -13.91
CA ALA A 72 2.96 5.90 -13.17
C ALA A 72 2.60 7.14 -13.97
N ASP A 73 1.34 7.57 -13.87
CA ASP A 73 0.87 8.80 -14.47
C ASP A 73 0.07 9.61 -13.47
N THR A 74 -0.05 10.91 -13.69
CA THR A 74 -0.79 11.82 -12.83
C THR A 74 -1.30 13.02 -13.60
N THR A 75 -2.22 13.75 -12.99
CA THR A 75 -2.75 15.02 -13.49
C THR A 75 -2.42 16.14 -12.53
N HIS A 76 -2.48 17.37 -12.99
CA HIS A 76 -2.32 18.55 -12.16
C HIS A 76 -3.72 19.15 -11.85
N ASN A 77 -4.07 19.18 -10.57
CA ASN A 77 -5.31 19.78 -10.03
C ASN A 77 -6.62 19.32 -10.68
N ARG A 78 -6.65 18.14 -11.26
CA ARG A 78 -7.86 17.55 -11.84
C ARG A 78 -7.88 16.03 -11.67
N ARG A 79 -9.07 15.47 -11.68
CA ARG A 79 -9.29 14.03 -11.70
C ARG A 79 -9.57 13.57 -13.12
N LEU A 80 -9.09 12.40 -13.47
CA LEU A 80 -9.45 11.69 -14.69
C LEU A 80 -9.98 10.31 -14.31
N THR A 81 -10.85 9.78 -15.14
CA THR A 81 -11.33 8.41 -15.00
C THR A 81 -10.21 7.42 -15.32
N PRO A 82 -10.28 6.18 -14.84
CA PRO A 82 -9.36 5.11 -15.24
C PRO A 82 -9.32 4.90 -16.75
N THR A 83 -10.48 5.02 -17.43
CA THR A 83 -10.59 4.93 -18.91
C THR A 83 -9.81 6.03 -19.60
N ALA A 84 -9.90 7.28 -19.12
CA ALA A 84 -9.12 8.39 -19.68
C ALA A 84 -7.62 8.21 -19.46
N PHE A 85 -7.19 7.59 -18.34
CA PHE A 85 -5.78 7.20 -18.15
C PHE A 85 -5.38 6.05 -19.08
N TYR A 86 -6.25 5.09 -19.32
CA TYR A 86 -6.03 3.99 -20.26
C TYR A 86 -5.76 4.53 -21.66
N GLU A 87 -6.65 5.38 -22.18
CA GLU A 87 -6.54 5.97 -23.53
C GLU A 87 -5.28 6.84 -23.70
N ARG A 88 -5.02 7.73 -22.73
CA ARG A 88 -3.87 8.67 -22.84
C ARG A 88 -2.51 8.00 -22.67
N ASN A 89 -2.45 6.77 -22.14
CA ASN A 89 -1.21 6.01 -21.97
C ASN A 89 -1.06 4.88 -23.01
N ASN A 90 -1.67 5.02 -24.19
CA ASN A 90 -1.59 4.08 -25.31
C ASN A 90 -2.13 2.68 -24.95
N ASN A 91 -3.26 2.64 -24.29
CA ASN A 91 -3.99 1.43 -23.97
C ASN A 91 -3.12 0.34 -23.30
N PRO A 92 -2.56 0.60 -22.12
CA PRO A 92 -1.72 -0.37 -21.44
C PRO A 92 -2.54 -1.60 -21.00
N VAL A 93 -1.88 -2.72 -20.78
CA VAL A 93 -2.52 -3.96 -20.33
C VAL A 93 -3.35 -3.76 -19.07
N ALA A 94 -2.87 -2.94 -18.13
CA ALA A 94 -3.60 -2.65 -16.90
C ALA A 94 -3.47 -1.19 -16.47
N VAL A 95 -4.55 -0.67 -15.86
CA VAL A 95 -4.60 0.63 -15.20
C VAL A 95 -5.22 0.44 -13.82
N VAL A 96 -4.58 0.96 -12.80
CA VAL A 96 -5.04 0.90 -11.41
C VAL A 96 -4.90 2.27 -10.74
N ASN A 97 -5.85 2.62 -9.89
CA ASN A 97 -5.73 3.82 -9.05
C ASN A 97 -4.65 3.63 -7.97
N CYS A 98 -3.99 4.71 -7.58
CA CYS A 98 -2.85 4.62 -6.65
C CYS A 98 -2.95 5.59 -5.49
N THR A 99 -2.54 6.86 -5.72
CA THR A 99 -2.34 7.85 -4.65
C THR A 99 -3.65 8.40 -4.11
N PHE A 100 -3.65 8.74 -2.83
CA PHE A 100 -4.69 9.59 -2.25
C PHE A 100 -4.66 10.99 -2.86
N PHE A 101 -5.80 11.66 -2.85
CA PHE A 101 -5.92 13.01 -3.36
C PHE A 101 -6.79 13.90 -2.45
N SER A 102 -6.64 15.20 -2.58
CA SER A 102 -7.49 16.18 -1.90
C SER A 102 -8.78 16.41 -2.69
N PHE A 103 -9.94 16.22 -2.07
CA PHE A 103 -11.23 16.55 -2.69
C PHE A 103 -11.37 18.04 -3.00
N ALA A 104 -10.79 18.90 -2.17
CA ALA A 104 -10.88 20.35 -2.34
C ALA A 104 -10.04 20.86 -3.51
N THR A 105 -8.87 20.27 -3.77
CA THR A 105 -7.91 20.81 -4.74
C THR A 105 -7.60 19.85 -5.89
N ASN A 106 -8.07 18.62 -5.84
CA ASN A 106 -7.73 17.51 -6.75
C ASN A 106 -6.22 17.21 -6.86
N ARG A 107 -5.42 17.68 -5.91
CA ARG A 107 -3.97 17.41 -5.86
C ARG A 107 -3.69 16.06 -5.26
N ASN A 108 -2.66 15.39 -5.77
CA ASN A 108 -2.10 14.21 -5.12
C ASN A 108 -1.56 14.57 -3.73
N LEU A 109 -1.83 13.69 -2.77
CA LEU A 109 -1.32 13.80 -1.39
C LEU A 109 -0.07 12.94 -1.17
N ASN A 110 0.32 12.14 -2.16
CA ASN A 110 1.44 11.20 -2.09
C ASN A 110 2.40 11.39 -3.25
N ALA A 111 3.61 10.88 -3.05
CA ALA A 111 4.65 10.94 -4.06
C ALA A 111 4.31 10.12 -5.29
N VAL A 112 4.66 10.65 -6.47
CA VAL A 112 4.65 9.93 -7.75
C VAL A 112 5.98 10.15 -8.46
N ILE A 113 6.62 9.06 -8.87
CA ILE A 113 7.81 9.09 -9.73
C ILE A 113 7.43 8.52 -11.09
N LYS A 114 7.57 9.35 -12.14
CA LYS A 114 7.34 9.00 -13.54
C LYS A 114 8.65 9.10 -14.31
N ASN A 115 9.11 8.02 -14.93
CA ASN A 115 10.34 7.96 -15.70
C ASN A 115 11.58 8.50 -14.95
N GLY A 116 11.69 8.21 -13.65
CA GLY A 116 12.79 8.65 -12.80
C GLY A 116 12.69 10.11 -12.31
N LYS A 117 11.60 10.80 -12.62
CA LYS A 117 11.34 12.17 -12.17
C LYS A 117 10.26 12.18 -11.11
N LEU A 118 10.49 12.89 -10.02
CA LEU A 118 9.47 13.14 -8.99
C LEU A 118 8.48 14.18 -9.53
N VAL A 119 7.21 13.77 -9.72
CA VAL A 119 6.16 14.59 -10.36
C VAL A 119 5.01 14.93 -9.42
N ALA A 120 4.91 14.26 -8.28
CA ALA A 120 4.06 14.63 -7.16
C ALA A 120 4.77 14.32 -5.83
N TYR A 121 4.36 14.99 -4.77
CA TYR A 121 5.06 15.03 -3.49
C TYR A 121 4.15 14.59 -2.36
N ASN A 122 4.72 14.01 -1.30
CA ASN A 122 3.98 13.69 -0.10
C ASN A 122 3.50 14.97 0.60
N GLN A 123 2.29 14.93 1.14
CA GLN A 123 1.87 15.92 2.12
C GLN A 123 2.61 15.65 3.44
N HIS A 124 3.52 16.55 3.80
CA HIS A 124 4.36 16.38 4.99
C HIS A 124 3.77 16.96 6.27
N ASN A 125 2.85 17.95 6.14
CA ASN A 125 2.32 18.66 7.28
C ASN A 125 0.87 18.28 7.48
N LEU A 126 0.59 17.59 8.57
CA LEU A 126 -0.76 17.29 9.03
C LEU A 126 -1.08 18.17 10.22
N ALA A 127 -2.05 19.07 10.07
CA ALA A 127 -2.55 19.90 11.17
C ALA A 127 -3.24 19.02 12.23
N GLY A 128 -3.02 19.32 13.48
CA GLY A 128 -3.76 18.76 14.59
C GLY A 128 -5.23 19.17 14.54
N LYS A 129 -6.05 18.51 15.35
CA LYS A 129 -7.50 18.78 15.46
C LYS A 129 -7.88 19.10 16.89
N GLY A 130 -8.95 19.90 17.07
CA GLY A 130 -9.45 20.26 18.38
C GLY A 130 -8.41 21.02 19.21
N LYS A 131 -8.09 20.55 20.39
CA LYS A 131 -7.11 21.19 21.29
C LYS A 131 -5.69 21.26 20.73
N ASP A 132 -5.37 20.40 19.75
CA ASP A 132 -4.07 20.34 19.09
C ASP A 132 -4.03 21.14 17.76
N SER A 133 -5.01 22.00 17.47
CA SER A 133 -5.18 22.71 16.19
C SER A 133 -4.00 23.60 15.79
N LEU A 134 -3.20 24.04 16.76
CA LEU A 134 -1.99 24.85 16.53
C LEU A 134 -0.73 24.01 16.35
N THR A 135 -0.84 22.68 16.40
CA THR A 135 0.28 21.78 16.23
C THR A 135 0.31 21.14 14.84
N PHE A 136 1.49 20.76 14.38
CA PHE A 136 1.67 20.02 13.13
C PHE A 136 2.44 18.75 13.40
N ARG A 137 2.11 17.71 12.65
CA ARG A 137 2.86 16.45 12.63
C ARG A 137 3.40 16.23 11.22
N HIS A 138 4.55 15.58 11.13
CA HIS A 138 5.31 15.43 9.89
C HIS A 138 5.58 13.95 9.59
N PRO A 139 4.57 13.15 9.23
CA PRO A 139 4.76 11.73 8.94
C PRO A 139 5.55 11.53 7.66
N PHE A 140 6.37 10.48 7.64
CA PHE A 140 6.93 9.95 6.42
C PHE A 140 5.99 8.86 5.91
N VAL A 141 5.57 8.99 4.67
CA VAL A 141 4.54 8.14 4.07
C VAL A 141 5.19 7.13 3.14
N SER A 142 4.70 5.90 3.18
CA SER A 142 5.23 4.80 2.37
C SER A 142 4.86 4.94 0.90
N ALA A 143 5.73 4.39 0.06
CA ALA A 143 5.55 4.28 -1.38
C ALA A 143 6.14 2.97 -1.90
N LEU A 144 5.54 2.40 -2.95
CA LEU A 144 6.11 1.31 -3.73
C LEU A 144 6.79 1.87 -4.97
N GLY A 145 8.05 1.51 -5.16
CA GLY A 145 8.84 1.90 -6.31
C GLY A 145 9.43 0.71 -7.06
N ILE A 146 9.57 0.87 -8.37
CA ILE A 146 10.26 -0.08 -9.25
C ILE A 146 11.47 0.62 -9.86
N SER A 147 12.64 0.09 -9.61
CA SER A 147 13.92 0.64 -10.10
C SER A 147 14.14 0.36 -11.59
N LYS A 148 15.13 1.04 -12.21
CA LYS A 148 15.58 0.71 -13.57
C LYS A 148 16.06 -0.74 -13.72
N LYS A 149 16.54 -1.36 -12.61
CA LYS A 149 16.93 -2.77 -12.57
C LYS A 149 15.75 -3.71 -12.32
N ARG A 150 14.51 -3.18 -12.35
CA ARG A 150 13.25 -3.93 -12.19
C ARG A 150 13.13 -4.63 -10.83
N LYS A 151 13.73 -4.05 -9.80
CA LYS A 151 13.56 -4.45 -8.42
C LYS A 151 12.51 -3.54 -7.78
N ALA A 152 11.51 -4.12 -7.15
CA ALA A 152 10.55 -3.40 -6.33
C ALA A 152 11.10 -3.18 -4.92
N ASP A 153 10.60 -2.14 -4.27
CA ASP A 153 10.96 -1.74 -2.91
C ASP A 153 9.84 -0.89 -2.31
N ILE A 154 9.52 -1.09 -1.05
CA ILE A 154 8.63 -0.22 -0.28
C ILE A 154 9.45 0.51 0.76
N ALA A 155 9.32 1.83 0.78
CA ALA A 155 10.08 2.67 1.68
C ALA A 155 9.28 3.91 2.12
N TRP A 156 9.64 4.49 3.26
CA TRP A 156 9.06 5.72 3.79
C TRP A 156 9.84 6.92 3.28
N LEU A 157 9.12 7.84 2.63
CA LEU A 157 9.74 8.87 1.81
C LEU A 157 9.67 10.26 2.44
N TYR A 158 10.77 10.98 2.32
CA TYR A 158 10.78 12.43 2.27
C TYR A 158 10.87 12.90 0.83
N THR A 159 10.02 13.86 0.45
CA THR A 159 9.96 14.46 -0.89
C THR A 159 9.80 15.96 -0.79
N ASP A 160 10.40 16.69 -1.72
CA ASP A 160 10.31 18.15 -1.79
C ASP A 160 10.47 18.60 -3.23
N SER A 161 9.80 19.70 -3.62
CA SER A 161 9.83 20.23 -5.00
C SER A 161 11.20 20.72 -5.44
N SER A 162 12.07 21.08 -4.50
CA SER A 162 13.47 21.46 -4.77
C SER A 162 14.38 20.26 -4.99
N LEU A 163 13.92 19.03 -4.73
CA LEU A 163 14.70 17.81 -4.81
C LEU A 163 14.54 17.09 -6.13
N LYS A 164 15.66 16.68 -6.71
CA LYS A 164 15.65 15.81 -7.91
C LYS A 164 15.17 14.39 -7.61
N TYR A 165 15.38 13.89 -6.38
CA TYR A 165 15.07 12.54 -5.94
C TYR A 165 14.27 12.57 -4.65
N ALA A 166 13.40 11.57 -4.46
CA ALA A 166 12.92 11.24 -3.13
C ALA A 166 14.06 10.68 -2.27
N TYR A 167 13.95 10.87 -0.97
CA TYR A 167 14.84 10.27 0.02
C TYR A 167 14.04 9.27 0.82
N ALA A 168 14.57 8.06 0.98
CA ALA A 168 13.87 6.94 1.56
C ALA A 168 14.61 6.31 2.72
N ARG A 169 13.85 5.70 3.60
CA ARG A 169 14.33 4.80 4.63
C ARG A 169 13.51 3.50 4.63
N PRO A 170 14.13 2.38 5.05
CA PRO A 170 13.51 1.05 4.96
C PRO A 170 12.53 0.73 6.10
N LYS A 171 12.38 1.61 7.10
CA LYS A 171 11.51 1.39 8.26
C LYS A 171 10.76 2.67 8.61
N PRO A 172 9.51 2.58 9.11
CA PRO A 172 8.76 3.75 9.55
C PRO A 172 9.41 4.40 10.78
N ILE A 173 9.07 5.65 11.02
CA ILE A 173 9.46 6.38 12.23
C ILE A 173 8.21 6.54 13.09
N ALA A 174 8.27 6.04 14.32
CA ALA A 174 7.21 6.30 15.29
C ALA A 174 7.15 7.81 15.59
N LEU A 175 6.00 8.42 15.34
CA LEU A 175 5.76 9.81 15.66
C LEU A 175 5.30 9.90 17.11
N LYS A 176 6.01 10.69 17.92
CA LYS A 176 5.55 11.05 19.26
C LYS A 176 4.58 12.23 19.12
N LYS A 177 3.61 12.33 20.04
CA LYS A 177 2.84 13.55 20.25
C LYS A 177 3.81 14.68 20.51
N ASP A 178 3.60 15.81 19.86
CA ASP A 178 4.43 17.04 20.00
C ASP A 178 5.92 16.89 19.60
N SER A 179 6.30 15.81 18.90
CA SER A 179 7.64 15.69 18.35
C SER A 179 7.69 16.19 16.91
N ASN A 180 8.54 17.16 16.68
CA ASN A 180 8.93 17.54 15.33
C ASN A 180 9.93 16.50 14.83
N ALA A 181 9.53 15.64 13.89
CA ALA A 181 10.51 14.88 13.13
C ALA A 181 11.16 15.84 12.13
N TYR A 182 12.22 16.54 12.56
CA TYR A 182 12.92 17.45 11.66
C TYR A 182 13.73 16.67 10.65
N PHE A 183 13.22 16.65 9.42
CA PHE A 183 14.08 16.46 8.28
C PHE A 183 14.66 17.82 7.91
N SER A 184 15.90 18.06 8.24
CA SER A 184 16.61 19.22 7.74
C SER A 184 17.27 18.90 6.41
N LEU A 185 16.77 19.51 5.34
CA LEU A 185 17.35 19.36 3.99
C LEU A 185 18.84 19.77 3.96
N SER A 186 19.21 20.81 4.73
CA SER A 186 20.59 21.26 4.86
C SER A 186 21.46 20.20 5.56
N ALA A 187 20.95 19.56 6.61
CA ALA A 187 21.65 18.48 7.28
C ALA A 187 21.79 17.25 6.36
N ALA A 188 20.72 16.85 5.65
CA ALA A 188 20.77 15.73 4.70
C ALA A 188 21.78 15.96 3.56
N LYS A 189 21.91 17.18 3.06
CA LYS A 189 22.92 17.53 2.05
C LYS A 189 24.34 17.53 2.61
N LYS A 190 24.55 18.05 3.82
CA LYS A 190 25.86 18.22 4.45
C LYS A 190 26.44 16.89 4.96
N TYR A 191 25.59 15.99 5.49
CA TYR A 191 26.00 14.73 6.10
C TYR A 191 25.69 13.49 5.28
N ASN A 192 25.73 13.58 3.96
CA ASN A 192 25.49 12.44 3.09
C ASN A 192 24.15 11.73 3.35
N GLN A 193 23.13 12.52 3.79
CA GLN A 193 21.74 12.08 3.92
C GLN A 193 21.34 11.49 5.29
N SER A 194 22.12 11.68 6.31
CA SER A 194 21.72 11.37 7.68
C SER A 194 21.06 12.58 8.34
N VAL A 195 19.97 12.37 9.04
CA VAL A 195 19.29 13.39 9.84
C VAL A 195 19.46 13.05 11.32
N PHE A 196 19.98 13.99 12.08
CA PHE A 196 20.10 13.84 13.53
C PHE A 196 18.74 14.06 14.19
N ASP A 197 18.21 13.03 14.86
CA ASP A 197 17.05 13.17 15.75
C ASP A 197 17.54 13.71 17.10
N SER A 198 17.42 15.02 17.28
CA SER A 198 17.87 15.70 18.50
C SER A 198 17.17 15.22 19.77
N SER A 199 16.00 14.58 19.66
CA SER A 199 15.24 14.05 20.80
C SER A 199 15.79 12.71 21.33
N LYS A 200 16.62 12.01 20.53
CA LYS A 200 17.12 10.67 20.85
C LYS A 200 18.62 10.49 20.64
N GLY A 201 19.33 11.50 20.17
CA GLY A 201 20.73 11.36 19.79
C GLY A 201 20.98 10.38 18.64
N ALA A 202 19.93 9.97 17.91
CA ALA A 202 20.02 8.99 16.85
C ALA A 202 20.07 9.66 15.48
N VAL A 203 20.95 9.17 14.62
CA VAL A 203 21.02 9.59 13.22
C VAL A 203 19.95 8.83 12.43
N ILE A 204 19.06 9.56 11.78
CA ILE A 204 18.04 8.98 10.91
C ILE A 204 18.60 8.94 9.49
N ASP A 205 18.93 7.74 9.02
CA ASP A 205 19.46 7.53 7.67
C ASP A 205 18.37 7.59 6.60
N PHE A 206 18.45 8.63 5.76
CA PHE A 206 17.72 8.72 4.51
C PHE A 206 18.68 8.58 3.33
N LYS A 207 18.33 7.72 2.37
CA LYS A 207 19.13 7.50 1.15
C LYS A 207 18.37 7.95 -0.08
N LYS A 208 19.09 8.41 -1.11
CA LYS A 208 18.48 8.71 -2.42
C LYS A 208 17.75 7.48 -2.96
N TRP A 209 16.47 7.63 -3.21
CA TRP A 209 15.63 6.56 -3.73
C TRP A 209 15.49 6.68 -5.26
N LYS A 210 16.31 5.93 -5.98
CA LYS A 210 16.43 6.02 -7.44
C LYS A 210 15.49 5.03 -8.12
N MET A 211 14.19 5.35 -8.19
CA MET A 211 13.19 4.53 -8.87
C MET A 211 12.91 5.04 -10.29
N LYS A 212 12.58 4.12 -11.24
CA LYS A 212 12.08 4.46 -12.57
C LYS A 212 10.62 4.93 -12.45
N THR A 213 9.83 4.20 -11.68
CA THR A 213 8.43 4.52 -11.37
C THR A 213 8.17 4.28 -9.89
N ALA A 214 7.30 5.08 -9.30
CA ALA A 214 6.83 4.86 -7.94
C ALA A 214 5.48 5.55 -7.70
N VAL A 215 4.71 4.97 -6.78
CA VAL A 215 3.45 5.51 -6.31
C VAL A 215 3.40 5.45 -4.79
N GLY A 216 3.08 6.57 -4.17
CA GLY A 216 2.85 6.67 -2.74
C GLY A 216 1.44 6.26 -2.36
N GLY A 217 1.28 5.83 -1.13
CA GLY A 217 -0.01 5.40 -0.58
C GLY A 217 0.00 5.42 0.93
N GLY A 218 -0.04 4.25 1.53
CA GLY A 218 0.02 3.97 2.96
C GLY A 218 -1.31 3.59 3.57
N PRO A 219 -1.25 2.89 4.70
CA PRO A 219 -0.02 2.41 5.32
C PRO A 219 0.62 1.23 4.58
N ALA A 220 1.90 0.95 4.86
CA ALA A 220 2.47 -0.35 4.52
C ALA A 220 1.71 -1.43 5.32
N LEU A 221 1.46 -2.57 4.69
CA LEU A 221 0.61 -3.65 5.20
C LEU A 221 1.41 -4.90 5.57
N VAL A 222 2.34 -5.26 4.70
CA VAL A 222 3.24 -6.42 4.86
C VAL A 222 4.66 -5.92 4.77
N GLN A 223 5.51 -6.38 5.68
CA GLN A 223 6.94 -6.09 5.71
C GLN A 223 7.68 -7.40 5.97
N TYR A 224 8.65 -7.72 5.12
CA TYR A 224 9.45 -8.96 5.24
C TYR A 224 8.60 -10.23 5.36
N GLY A 225 7.51 -10.32 4.58
CA GLY A 225 6.58 -11.45 4.57
C GLY A 225 5.68 -11.57 5.80
N GLN A 226 5.66 -10.56 6.67
CA GLN A 226 4.81 -10.54 7.87
C GLN A 226 3.81 -9.39 7.82
N VAL A 227 2.60 -9.63 8.30
CA VAL A 227 1.61 -8.56 8.50
C VAL A 227 2.14 -7.58 9.55
N GLN A 228 2.46 -6.38 9.09
CA GLN A 228 3.01 -5.31 9.92
C GLN A 228 2.54 -3.97 9.38
N ILE A 229 1.45 -3.47 9.93
CA ILE A 229 0.75 -2.28 9.43
C ILE A 229 1.32 -1.03 10.08
N SER A 230 1.88 -0.12 9.28
CA SER A 230 2.52 1.14 9.73
C SER A 230 1.54 2.31 9.87
N ASN A 231 0.26 2.03 10.19
CA ASN A 231 -0.77 3.07 10.18
C ASN A 231 -0.51 4.21 11.17
N ASN A 232 -0.01 3.88 12.36
CA ASN A 232 0.22 4.89 13.42
C ASN A 232 1.38 5.81 13.07
N GLU A 233 2.45 5.27 12.49
CA GLU A 233 3.63 5.99 12.06
C GLU A 233 3.33 6.92 10.88
N GLU A 234 2.44 6.48 9.99
CA GLU A 234 2.05 7.23 8.80
C GLU A 234 0.83 8.13 9.03
N MET A 235 0.14 7.96 10.15
CA MET A 235 -1.08 8.73 10.52
C MET A 235 -2.16 8.72 9.43
N LYS A 236 -2.35 7.57 8.76
CA LYS A 236 -3.24 7.48 7.60
C LYS A 236 -4.70 7.42 7.97
N PHE A 237 -5.06 6.50 8.84
CA PHE A 237 -6.43 6.25 9.25
C PHE A 237 -6.58 6.40 10.76
N ALA A 238 -7.70 6.94 11.19
CA ALA A 238 -8.01 7.15 12.60
C ALA A 238 -9.40 6.59 12.95
N GLY A 239 -9.58 6.24 14.23
CA GLY A 239 -10.86 5.78 14.76
C GLY A 239 -11.37 4.53 14.05
N LYS A 240 -12.66 4.51 13.72
CA LYS A 240 -13.33 3.36 13.09
C LYS A 240 -12.76 3.02 11.70
N ALA A 241 -12.22 3.99 10.97
CA ALA A 241 -11.70 3.78 9.60
C ALA A 241 -10.57 2.73 9.51
N ILE A 242 -9.92 2.40 10.64
CA ILE A 242 -8.91 1.34 10.70
C ILE A 242 -9.55 -0.04 10.55
N ASN A 243 -10.71 -0.24 11.20
CA ASN A 243 -11.38 -1.53 11.31
C ASN A 243 -12.60 -1.66 10.40
N ASP A 244 -13.03 -0.57 9.74
CA ASP A 244 -14.17 -0.60 8.83
C ASP A 244 -13.81 -1.30 7.52
N LYS A 245 -14.78 -2.07 7.02
CA LYS A 245 -14.68 -2.70 5.69
C LYS A 245 -14.96 -1.67 4.61
N HIS A 246 -14.04 -1.56 3.66
CA HIS A 246 -14.12 -0.67 2.51
C HIS A 246 -13.67 -1.38 1.23
N PRO A 247 -14.06 -0.87 0.04
CA PRO A 247 -13.32 -1.19 -1.17
C PRO A 247 -11.85 -0.82 -0.98
N ARG A 248 -10.95 -1.68 -1.43
CA ARG A 248 -9.51 -1.48 -1.25
C ARG A 248 -8.77 -1.59 -2.57
N THR A 249 -7.68 -0.89 -2.65
CA THR A 249 -6.65 -1.05 -3.67
C THR A 249 -5.32 -1.12 -2.99
N GLY A 250 -4.51 -2.10 -3.35
CA GLY A 250 -3.16 -2.23 -2.81
C GLY A 250 -2.21 -2.82 -3.83
N MET A 251 -0.93 -2.67 -3.57
CA MET A 251 0.16 -3.25 -4.33
C MET A 251 1.18 -3.89 -3.42
N GLY A 252 1.71 -5.02 -3.86
CA GLY A 252 2.80 -5.70 -3.18
C GLY A 252 3.73 -6.36 -4.18
N TYR A 253 4.81 -6.90 -3.69
CA TYR A 253 5.72 -7.69 -4.51
C TYR A 253 6.25 -8.90 -3.72
N THR A 254 6.54 -9.97 -4.45
CA THR A 254 7.10 -11.21 -3.89
C THR A 254 8.62 -11.18 -3.91
N ALA A 255 9.26 -11.98 -3.06
CA ALA A 255 10.72 -12.08 -2.99
C ALA A 255 11.36 -12.57 -4.31
N ASP A 256 10.62 -13.36 -5.10
CA ASP A 256 11.06 -13.85 -6.42
C ASP A 256 10.87 -12.83 -7.55
N GLY A 257 10.27 -11.65 -7.25
CA GLY A 257 10.21 -10.50 -8.17
C GLY A 257 8.95 -10.44 -9.01
N LYS A 258 7.80 -10.78 -8.45
CA LYS A 258 6.49 -10.55 -9.06
C LYS A 258 5.78 -9.38 -8.41
N LEU A 259 5.16 -8.53 -9.20
CA LEU A 259 4.27 -7.47 -8.74
C LEU A 259 2.86 -8.04 -8.58
N ILE A 260 2.21 -7.75 -7.47
CA ILE A 260 0.81 -8.08 -7.20
C ILE A 260 0.03 -6.77 -7.04
N ILE A 261 -1.04 -6.63 -7.81
CA ILE A 261 -2.01 -5.53 -7.72
C ILE A 261 -3.32 -6.14 -7.28
N LEU A 262 -3.82 -5.75 -6.11
CA LEU A 262 -5.06 -6.24 -5.51
C LEU A 262 -6.11 -5.14 -5.54
N VAL A 263 -7.33 -5.48 -5.97
CA VAL A 263 -8.51 -4.65 -5.80
C VAL A 263 -9.64 -5.46 -5.17
N ILE A 264 -10.27 -4.87 -4.19
CA ILE A 264 -11.37 -5.47 -3.41
C ILE A 264 -12.62 -4.64 -3.64
N GLU A 265 -13.68 -5.27 -4.14
CA GLU A 265 -15.00 -4.67 -4.23
C GLU A 265 -15.60 -4.48 -2.84
N GLY A 266 -16.40 -3.46 -2.64
CA GLY A 266 -17.06 -3.24 -1.36
C GLY A 266 -18.24 -2.28 -1.44
N ARG A 267 -18.89 -2.05 -0.29
CA ARG A 267 -20.08 -1.21 -0.17
C ARG A 267 -21.24 -1.67 -1.06
N SER A 268 -21.31 -2.96 -1.31
CA SER A 268 -22.37 -3.56 -2.14
C SER A 268 -22.94 -4.81 -1.48
N LYS A 269 -24.13 -5.24 -1.92
CA LYS A 269 -24.74 -6.51 -1.46
C LYS A 269 -23.88 -7.74 -1.81
N ASN A 270 -23.02 -7.62 -2.81
CA ASN A 270 -22.16 -8.72 -3.29
C ASN A 270 -20.76 -8.72 -2.66
N SER A 271 -20.37 -7.62 -2.03
CA SER A 271 -19.09 -7.53 -1.33
C SER A 271 -19.13 -6.42 -0.28
N GLY A 272 -18.83 -6.78 0.96
CA GLY A 272 -18.72 -5.82 2.07
C GLY A 272 -17.42 -5.01 2.04
N GLY A 273 -16.41 -5.48 1.31
CA GLY A 273 -15.05 -4.93 1.35
C GLY A 273 -14.16 -5.62 2.38
N ALA A 274 -13.01 -5.01 2.68
CA ALA A 274 -12.05 -5.52 3.64
C ALA A 274 -11.58 -4.44 4.62
N THR A 275 -11.22 -4.86 5.83
CA THR A 275 -10.43 -4.04 6.77
C THR A 275 -8.97 -4.00 6.32
N LEU A 276 -8.16 -3.10 6.89
CA LEU A 276 -6.72 -3.07 6.60
C LEU A 276 -6.00 -4.37 6.98
N ILE A 277 -6.40 -5.00 8.09
CA ILE A 277 -5.79 -6.26 8.53
C ILE A 277 -6.15 -7.41 7.58
N GLN A 278 -7.38 -7.44 7.05
CA GLN A 278 -7.80 -8.42 6.06
C GLN A 278 -7.06 -8.24 4.73
N GLU A 279 -6.92 -6.99 4.27
CA GLU A 279 -6.12 -6.68 3.09
C GLU A 279 -4.65 -7.11 3.25
N ALA A 280 -4.05 -6.82 4.41
CA ALA A 280 -2.69 -7.24 4.74
C ALA A 280 -2.53 -8.78 4.75
N GLN A 281 -3.51 -9.49 5.31
CA GLN A 281 -3.51 -10.95 5.33
C GLN A 281 -3.59 -11.53 3.91
N ILE A 282 -4.44 -10.96 3.04
CA ILE A 282 -4.52 -11.39 1.63
C ILE A 282 -3.16 -11.25 0.95
N PHE A 283 -2.47 -10.11 1.11
CA PHE A 283 -1.13 -9.94 0.52
C PHE A 283 -0.12 -10.93 1.06
N LYS A 284 -0.16 -11.23 2.37
CA LYS A 284 0.71 -12.25 2.97
C LYS A 284 0.42 -13.62 2.38
N ASP A 285 -0.86 -14.01 2.26
CA ASP A 285 -1.29 -15.30 1.72
C ASP A 285 -0.94 -15.45 0.22
N LEU A 286 -0.89 -14.34 -0.52
CA LEU A 286 -0.38 -14.28 -1.89
C LEU A 286 1.15 -14.29 -1.99
N GLY A 287 1.87 -14.41 -0.87
CA GLY A 287 3.33 -14.54 -0.82
C GLY A 287 4.08 -13.22 -0.97
N CYS A 288 3.43 -12.09 -0.73
CA CYS A 288 4.12 -10.80 -0.79
C CYS A 288 5.21 -10.68 0.28
N TRP A 289 6.40 -10.24 -0.16
CA TRP A 289 7.48 -9.83 0.70
C TRP A 289 7.19 -8.48 1.38
N GLU A 290 6.69 -7.54 0.59
CA GLU A 290 6.16 -6.27 1.08
C GLU A 290 4.88 -5.90 0.35
N ALA A 291 3.97 -5.18 1.01
CA ALA A 291 2.73 -4.69 0.44
C ALA A 291 2.31 -3.35 1.04
N LEU A 292 1.61 -2.56 0.25
CA LEU A 292 1.20 -1.19 0.51
C LEU A 292 -0.28 -1.02 0.18
N ASN A 293 -1.05 -0.44 1.11
CA ASN A 293 -2.40 0.05 0.81
C ASN A 293 -2.33 1.34 -0.01
N LEU A 294 -3.22 1.48 -0.95
CA LEU A 294 -3.39 2.64 -1.82
C LEU A 294 -4.74 3.32 -1.56
N ASP A 295 -5.10 4.33 -2.37
CA ASP A 295 -6.42 4.97 -2.25
C ASP A 295 -7.51 3.95 -2.55
N GLY A 296 -8.49 3.90 -1.65
CA GLY A 296 -9.56 2.91 -1.64
C GLY A 296 -10.94 3.55 -1.83
N GLY A 297 -11.96 2.88 -1.31
CA GLY A 297 -13.33 3.36 -1.38
C GLY A 297 -13.81 3.53 -2.82
N GLY A 298 -14.38 4.69 -3.11
CA GLY A 298 -14.86 5.01 -4.45
C GLY A 298 -13.79 5.13 -5.53
N SER A 299 -12.53 5.25 -5.12
CA SER A 299 -11.39 5.27 -6.06
C SER A 299 -10.97 3.88 -6.53
N SER A 300 -11.33 2.82 -5.79
CA SER A 300 -10.89 1.45 -6.12
C SER A 300 -11.27 1.05 -7.53
N CYS A 301 -10.28 0.80 -8.37
CA CYS A 301 -10.48 0.33 -9.75
C CYS A 301 -9.25 -0.41 -10.27
N LEU A 302 -9.49 -1.38 -11.13
CA LEU A 302 -8.49 -2.02 -11.97
C LEU A 302 -9.14 -2.27 -13.33
N LEU A 303 -8.57 -1.68 -14.37
CA LEU A 303 -8.89 -2.01 -15.76
C LEU A 303 -7.85 -2.98 -16.29
N VAL A 304 -8.29 -3.99 -17.02
CA VAL A 304 -7.43 -4.88 -17.78
C VAL A 304 -7.88 -4.88 -19.22
N ASN A 305 -7.01 -4.47 -20.15
CA ASN A 305 -7.34 -4.24 -21.55
C ASN A 305 -8.60 -3.36 -21.73
N GLY A 306 -8.70 -2.29 -20.91
CA GLY A 306 -9.84 -1.37 -20.93
C GLY A 306 -11.11 -1.89 -20.27
N LYS A 307 -11.16 -3.15 -19.83
CA LYS A 307 -12.32 -3.75 -19.16
C LYS A 307 -12.20 -3.60 -17.64
N PRO A 308 -13.24 -3.10 -16.94
CA PRO A 308 -13.22 -3.05 -15.47
C PRO A 308 -13.30 -4.45 -14.86
N THR A 309 -12.55 -4.67 -13.76
CA THR A 309 -12.60 -5.92 -13.00
C THR A 309 -13.64 -5.86 -11.89
N ILE A 310 -13.75 -4.75 -11.18
CA ILE A 310 -14.69 -4.55 -10.08
C ILE A 310 -15.75 -3.49 -10.44
N LYS A 311 -16.90 -3.58 -9.78
CA LYS A 311 -17.89 -2.50 -9.79
C LYS A 311 -17.45 -1.42 -8.81
N VAL A 312 -17.22 -0.20 -9.30
CA VAL A 312 -16.86 0.94 -8.45
C VAL A 312 -18.01 1.29 -7.50
N SER A 313 -17.68 1.65 -6.24
CA SER A 313 -18.71 1.91 -5.22
C SER A 313 -19.41 3.26 -5.36
N ASP A 314 -18.78 4.24 -6.01
CA ASP A 314 -19.34 5.57 -6.26
C ASP A 314 -20.02 5.60 -7.63
N ALA A 315 -21.12 4.84 -7.77
CA ALA A 315 -21.85 4.70 -9.02
C ALA A 315 -22.23 6.06 -9.64
N GLY A 316 -21.85 6.27 -10.91
CA GLY A 316 -22.23 7.44 -11.72
C GLY A 316 -21.30 8.63 -11.67
N GLN A 317 -20.22 8.62 -10.87
CA GLN A 317 -19.27 9.76 -10.82
C GLN A 317 -17.91 9.48 -11.48
N ARG A 318 -17.70 8.29 -12.06
CA ARG A 318 -16.41 7.92 -12.69
C ARG A 318 -16.59 7.01 -13.87
#